data_9d24898d5614596f29adc72e90659d59
#
_entry.id   9d24898d5614596f29adc72e90659d59
#
_cell.length_a   1.000
_cell.length_b   1.000
_cell.length_c   1.000
_cell.angle_alpha   90.00
_cell.angle_beta   90.00
_cell.angle_gamma   90.00
#
_symmetry.space_group_name_H-M   'P 1'
#
loop_
_entity.id
_entity.type
_entity.pdbx_description
1 polymer ?
#
loop_
_entity_poly.entity_id
_entity_poly.type
_entity_poly.pdbx_seq_one_letter_code
_entity_poly.pdbx_strand_id
1 'polypeptide(L)'
;METRKIPAREDVAAQDKWAIEDLFATDDAWREALAAAKEFIPRVTAFRGHLAESGETLLRFFRLDDEISLAFDPIVHYAQRRSDEDTRVAAYQEMVAQVTRFAVELQSAAAFETPELLAIDDETLNRLYAEAPELENYRLCIDRVRRRREHVLSDKEEAILAAAGEMAASPDDIY
;
A
#
# COMPACT_ATOMS: atom_id res chain seq x y z
N MET A 1 -28.61 34.70 -7.44
CA MET A 1 -27.47 33.82 -7.82
C MET A 1 -28.09 32.52 -8.30
N GLU A 2 -28.02 32.23 -9.59
CA GLU A 2 -28.50 30.94 -10.12
C GLU A 2 -27.54 29.85 -9.60
N THR A 3 -28.07 28.91 -8.85
CA THR A 3 -27.30 27.73 -8.38
C THR A 3 -26.96 26.89 -9.61
N ARG A 4 -25.71 26.94 -10.04
CA ARG A 4 -25.20 26.14 -11.16
C ARG A 4 -25.41 24.66 -10.82
N LYS A 5 -26.34 24.01 -11.49
CA LYS A 5 -26.59 22.57 -11.30
C LYS A 5 -25.35 21.79 -11.73
N ILE A 6 -24.83 20.96 -10.85
CA ILE A 6 -23.71 20.03 -11.20
C ILE A 6 -24.26 19.05 -12.25
N PRO A 7 -23.61 18.89 -13.42
CA PRO A 7 -24.05 17.96 -14.44
C PRO A 7 -23.97 16.51 -13.93
N ALA A 8 -24.85 15.64 -14.41
CA ALA A 8 -24.70 14.21 -14.19
C ALA A 8 -23.49 13.68 -14.99
N ARG A 9 -22.91 12.53 -14.59
CA ARG A 9 -21.71 11.99 -15.21
C ARG A 9 -21.88 11.75 -16.71
N GLU A 10 -23.04 11.27 -17.14
CA GLU A 10 -23.40 11.06 -18.55
C GLU A 10 -23.39 12.36 -19.37
N ASP A 11 -23.74 13.48 -18.75
CA ASP A 11 -23.80 14.79 -19.39
C ASP A 11 -22.43 15.47 -19.56
N VAL A 12 -21.38 14.94 -18.90
CA VAL A 12 -20.03 15.47 -19.01
C VAL A 12 -19.41 15.01 -20.34
N ALA A 13 -18.81 15.95 -21.10
CA ALA A 13 -18.15 15.61 -22.36
C ALA A 13 -16.98 14.62 -22.14
N ALA A 14 -16.73 13.73 -23.10
CA ALA A 14 -15.67 12.71 -22.98
C ALA A 14 -14.28 13.33 -22.73
N GLN A 15 -13.97 14.45 -23.37
CA GLN A 15 -12.72 15.19 -23.19
C GLN A 15 -12.51 15.77 -21.78
N ASP A 16 -13.58 15.88 -20.99
CA ASP A 16 -13.56 16.40 -19.64
C ASP A 16 -13.64 15.25 -18.59
N LYS A 17 -13.58 14.00 -19.04
CA LYS A 17 -13.56 12.80 -18.23
C LYS A 17 -12.14 12.24 -18.16
N TRP A 18 -11.79 11.62 -17.05
CA TRP A 18 -10.59 10.80 -16.98
C TRP A 18 -10.80 9.49 -17.72
N ALA A 19 -9.80 9.04 -18.47
CA ALA A 19 -9.80 7.76 -19.16
C ALA A 19 -9.49 6.63 -18.16
N ILE A 20 -10.46 6.32 -17.29
CA ILE A 20 -10.31 5.29 -16.25
C ILE A 20 -10.10 3.92 -16.89
N GLU A 21 -10.65 3.72 -18.08
CA GLU A 21 -10.49 2.52 -18.91
C GLU A 21 -9.03 2.24 -19.31
N ASP A 22 -8.13 3.21 -19.23
CA ASP A 22 -6.69 3.02 -19.44
C ASP A 22 -6.05 2.23 -18.28
N LEU A 23 -6.67 2.23 -17.08
CA LEU A 23 -6.24 1.39 -15.95
C LEU A 23 -6.79 -0.03 -16.10
N PHE A 24 -8.10 -0.16 -16.26
CA PHE A 24 -8.78 -1.43 -16.54
C PHE A 24 -9.94 -1.18 -17.51
N ALA A 25 -9.99 -1.94 -18.58
CA ALA A 25 -11.02 -1.80 -19.61
C ALA A 25 -12.45 -2.06 -19.07
N THR A 26 -12.58 -2.88 -18.03
CA THR A 26 -13.85 -3.25 -17.40
C THR A 26 -13.69 -3.50 -15.89
N ASP A 27 -14.82 -3.42 -15.17
CA ASP A 27 -14.86 -3.79 -13.75
C ASP A 27 -14.51 -5.27 -13.52
N ASP A 28 -14.75 -6.14 -14.50
CA ASP A 28 -14.39 -7.56 -14.41
C ASP A 28 -12.87 -7.75 -14.52
N ALA A 29 -12.21 -7.05 -15.44
CA ALA A 29 -10.75 -7.06 -15.52
C ALA A 29 -10.10 -6.57 -14.23
N TRP A 30 -10.67 -5.55 -13.59
CA TRP A 30 -10.24 -5.11 -12.27
C TRP A 30 -10.42 -6.17 -11.19
N ARG A 31 -11.56 -6.90 -11.18
CA ARG A 31 -11.81 -7.99 -10.22
C ARG A 31 -10.81 -9.12 -10.36
N GLU A 32 -10.48 -9.48 -11.60
CA GLU A 32 -9.47 -10.50 -11.91
C GLU A 32 -8.09 -10.06 -11.39
N ALA A 33 -7.71 -8.79 -11.61
CA ALA A 33 -6.45 -8.25 -11.12
C ALA A 33 -6.37 -8.24 -9.58
N LEU A 34 -7.44 -7.82 -8.89
CA LEU A 34 -7.52 -7.86 -7.43
C LEU A 34 -7.45 -9.31 -6.90
N ALA A 35 -8.08 -10.25 -7.58
CA ALA A 35 -8.01 -11.67 -7.20
C ALA A 35 -6.59 -12.22 -7.36
N ALA A 36 -5.89 -11.87 -8.45
CA ALA A 36 -4.50 -12.25 -8.69
C ALA A 36 -3.54 -11.63 -7.65
N ALA A 37 -3.79 -10.37 -7.25
CA ALA A 37 -2.96 -9.69 -6.26
C ALA A 37 -2.91 -10.40 -4.88
N LYS A 38 -3.91 -11.23 -4.55
CA LYS A 38 -3.91 -12.00 -3.29
C LYS A 38 -2.74 -12.99 -3.18
N GLU A 39 -2.17 -13.40 -4.30
CA GLU A 39 -0.98 -14.25 -4.33
C GLU A 39 0.28 -13.55 -3.77
N PHE A 40 0.26 -12.23 -3.63
CA PHE A 40 1.35 -11.51 -2.99
C PHE A 40 1.45 -11.79 -1.48
N ILE A 41 0.33 -12.03 -0.79
CA ILE A 41 0.32 -12.27 0.67
C ILE A 41 1.25 -13.43 1.08
N PRO A 42 1.11 -14.65 0.55
CA PRO A 42 2.03 -15.73 0.89
C PRO A 42 3.46 -15.46 0.44
N ARG A 43 3.67 -14.75 -0.68
CA ARG A 43 5.01 -14.39 -1.16
C ARG A 43 5.73 -13.45 -0.20
N VAL A 44 5.04 -12.42 0.31
CA VAL A 44 5.56 -11.50 1.34
C VAL A 44 5.83 -12.25 2.63
N THR A 45 4.87 -13.04 3.10
CA THR A 45 4.98 -13.77 4.37
C THR A 45 6.18 -14.75 4.38
N ALA A 46 6.56 -15.27 3.22
CA ALA A 46 7.71 -16.17 3.09
C ALA A 46 9.07 -15.51 3.43
N PHE A 47 9.15 -14.18 3.47
CA PHE A 47 10.36 -13.47 3.88
C PHE A 47 10.47 -13.21 5.39
N ARG A 48 9.41 -13.47 6.15
CA ARG A 48 9.39 -13.23 7.59
C ARG A 48 10.47 -14.02 8.31
N GLY A 49 11.34 -13.34 9.05
CA GLY A 49 12.48 -13.90 9.76
C GLY A 49 13.73 -14.07 8.91
N HIS A 50 13.72 -13.66 7.64
CA HIS A 50 14.78 -13.97 6.68
C HIS A 50 15.48 -12.73 6.09
N LEU A 51 15.07 -11.50 6.42
CA LEU A 51 15.60 -10.29 5.76
C LEU A 51 17.11 -10.06 6.01
N ALA A 52 17.65 -10.57 7.12
CA ALA A 52 19.07 -10.44 7.46
C ALA A 52 19.96 -11.62 6.97
N GLU A 53 19.39 -12.63 6.33
CA GLU A 53 20.11 -13.85 5.95
C GLU A 53 21.19 -13.59 4.90
N SER A 54 20.82 -12.88 3.82
CA SER A 54 21.74 -12.54 2.73
C SER A 54 21.30 -11.27 1.99
N GLY A 55 22.27 -10.62 1.33
CA GLY A 55 21.98 -9.48 0.46
C GLY A 55 20.99 -9.81 -0.65
N GLU A 56 21.08 -11.00 -1.23
CA GLU A 56 20.15 -11.48 -2.26
C GLU A 56 18.72 -11.65 -1.70
N THR A 57 18.57 -12.18 -0.49
CA THR A 57 17.25 -12.32 0.15
C THR A 57 16.60 -10.96 0.38
N LEU A 58 17.35 -9.99 0.93
CA LEU A 58 16.86 -8.65 1.17
C LEU A 58 16.52 -7.93 -0.16
N LEU A 59 17.36 -8.07 -1.18
CA LEU A 59 17.12 -7.51 -2.51
C LEU A 59 15.84 -8.08 -3.15
N ARG A 60 15.63 -9.40 -3.03
CA ARG A 60 14.41 -10.05 -3.53
C ARG A 60 13.15 -9.57 -2.80
N PHE A 61 13.25 -9.28 -1.51
CA PHE A 61 12.14 -8.69 -0.75
C PHE A 61 11.76 -7.32 -1.29
N PHE A 62 12.72 -6.40 -1.47
CA PHE A 62 12.43 -5.07 -2.02
C PHE A 62 11.94 -5.12 -3.48
N ARG A 63 12.46 -6.03 -4.29
CA ARG A 63 11.93 -6.24 -5.66
C ARG A 63 10.48 -6.75 -5.65
N LEU A 64 10.13 -7.58 -4.68
CA LEU A 64 8.74 -8.00 -4.50
C LEU A 64 7.86 -6.83 -4.07
N ASP A 65 8.35 -5.94 -3.22
CA ASP A 65 7.62 -4.72 -2.82
C ASP A 65 7.37 -3.80 -4.02
N ASP A 66 8.37 -3.60 -4.88
CA ASP A 66 8.21 -2.88 -6.15
C ASP A 66 7.16 -3.56 -7.07
N GLU A 67 7.20 -4.89 -7.19
CA GLU A 67 6.24 -5.68 -7.98
C GLU A 67 4.81 -5.50 -7.44
N ILE A 68 4.66 -5.54 -6.12
CA ILE A 68 3.37 -5.31 -5.45
C ILE A 68 2.86 -3.91 -5.74
N SER A 69 3.69 -2.89 -5.56
CA SER A 69 3.31 -1.50 -5.82
C SER A 69 2.84 -1.29 -7.25
N LEU A 70 3.60 -1.78 -8.23
CA LEU A 70 3.24 -1.68 -9.65
C LEU A 70 1.93 -2.40 -9.99
N ALA A 71 1.65 -3.54 -9.34
CA ALA A 71 0.43 -4.29 -9.58
C ALA A 71 -0.78 -3.72 -8.83
N PHE A 72 -0.57 -3.21 -7.62
CA PHE A 72 -1.66 -2.80 -6.74
C PHE A 72 -2.10 -1.35 -6.96
N ASP A 73 -1.20 -0.44 -7.30
CA ASP A 73 -1.55 0.97 -7.55
C ASP A 73 -2.67 1.16 -8.58
N PRO A 74 -2.64 0.51 -9.76
CA PRO A 74 -3.75 0.61 -10.71
C PRO A 74 -5.08 0.10 -10.13
N ILE A 75 -5.04 -0.96 -9.31
CA ILE A 75 -6.23 -1.55 -8.67
C ILE A 75 -6.88 -0.55 -7.71
N VAL A 76 -6.06 0.11 -6.87
CA VAL A 76 -6.49 1.14 -5.94
C VAL A 76 -7.10 2.32 -6.69
N HIS A 77 -6.34 2.84 -7.66
CA HIS A 77 -6.76 4.04 -8.39
C HIS A 77 -8.02 3.84 -9.20
N TYR A 78 -8.20 2.68 -9.82
CA TYR A 78 -9.44 2.37 -10.55
C TYR A 78 -10.65 2.38 -9.62
N ALA A 79 -10.60 1.64 -8.51
CA ALA A 79 -11.70 1.58 -7.54
C ALA A 79 -12.04 2.96 -6.99
N GLN A 80 -11.01 3.75 -6.62
CA GLN A 80 -11.17 5.10 -6.09
C GLN A 80 -11.80 6.03 -7.12
N ARG A 81 -11.30 6.04 -8.37
CA ARG A 81 -11.84 6.90 -9.43
C ARG A 81 -13.27 6.51 -9.80
N ARG A 82 -13.61 5.19 -9.80
CA ARG A 82 -15.00 4.75 -9.97
C ARG A 82 -15.91 5.31 -8.87
N SER A 83 -15.47 5.25 -7.62
CA SER A 83 -16.21 5.83 -6.49
C SER A 83 -16.36 7.36 -6.62
N ASP A 84 -15.30 8.05 -7.06
CA ASP A 84 -15.32 9.50 -7.24
C ASP A 84 -16.26 9.96 -8.38
N GLU A 85 -16.48 9.10 -9.39
CA GLU A 85 -17.44 9.40 -10.49
C GLU A 85 -18.87 9.53 -9.99
N ASP A 86 -19.31 8.62 -9.12
CA ASP A 86 -20.62 8.70 -8.50
C ASP A 86 -20.65 7.93 -7.17
N THR A 87 -20.58 8.64 -6.08
CA THR A 87 -20.58 8.09 -4.72
C THR A 87 -21.89 7.37 -4.33
N ARG A 88 -22.95 7.51 -5.14
CA ARG A 88 -24.26 6.85 -4.92
C ARG A 88 -24.29 5.41 -5.46
N VAL A 89 -23.30 5.02 -6.29
CA VAL A 89 -23.23 3.67 -6.86
C VAL A 89 -22.66 2.69 -5.87
N ALA A 90 -23.52 1.86 -5.28
CA ALA A 90 -23.10 0.89 -4.26
C ALA A 90 -22.00 -0.08 -4.74
N ALA A 91 -21.98 -0.44 -6.02
CA ALA A 91 -20.95 -1.30 -6.59
C ALA A 91 -19.55 -0.65 -6.50
N TYR A 92 -19.44 0.66 -6.71
CA TYR A 92 -18.16 1.37 -6.63
C TYR A 92 -17.68 1.51 -5.18
N GLN A 93 -18.59 1.71 -4.24
CA GLN A 93 -18.29 1.71 -2.82
C GLN A 93 -17.78 0.33 -2.37
N GLU A 94 -18.39 -0.75 -2.87
CA GLU A 94 -17.93 -2.11 -2.59
C GLU A 94 -16.53 -2.38 -3.17
N MET A 95 -16.19 -1.85 -4.36
CA MET A 95 -14.85 -1.95 -4.93
C MET A 95 -13.81 -1.31 -4.00
N VAL A 96 -14.07 -0.09 -3.51
CA VAL A 96 -13.19 0.60 -2.54
C VAL A 96 -13.05 -0.22 -1.26
N ALA A 97 -14.14 -0.75 -0.72
CA ALA A 97 -14.10 -1.58 0.47
C ALA A 97 -13.28 -2.87 0.28
N GLN A 98 -13.35 -3.51 -0.91
CA GLN A 98 -12.54 -4.70 -1.24
C GLN A 98 -11.04 -4.36 -1.29
N VAL A 99 -10.66 -3.27 -1.93
CA VAL A 99 -9.28 -2.79 -1.99
C VAL A 99 -8.76 -2.47 -0.59
N THR A 100 -9.55 -1.78 0.23
CA THR A 100 -9.17 -1.44 1.61
C THR A 100 -8.94 -2.69 2.44
N ARG A 101 -9.82 -3.69 2.36
CA ARG A 101 -9.64 -4.98 3.06
C ARG A 101 -8.35 -5.67 2.63
N PHE A 102 -8.10 -5.74 1.32
CA PHE A 102 -6.87 -6.35 0.81
C PHE A 102 -5.61 -5.57 1.24
N ALA A 103 -5.64 -4.23 1.22
CA ALA A 103 -4.53 -3.40 1.72
C ALA A 103 -4.20 -3.72 3.19
N VAL A 104 -5.21 -3.86 4.04
CA VAL A 104 -5.03 -4.24 5.46
C VAL A 104 -4.43 -5.65 5.59
N GLU A 105 -4.89 -6.62 4.80
CA GLU A 105 -4.33 -7.97 4.79
C GLU A 105 -2.86 -7.98 4.37
N LEU A 106 -2.52 -7.25 3.30
CA LEU A 106 -1.16 -7.12 2.79
C LEU A 106 -0.24 -6.43 3.80
N GLN A 107 -0.69 -5.32 4.39
CA GLN A 107 0.03 -4.61 5.44
C GLN A 107 0.28 -5.48 6.67
N SER A 108 -0.70 -6.27 7.07
CA SER A 108 -0.55 -7.23 8.18
C SER A 108 0.47 -8.32 7.84
N ALA A 109 0.48 -8.81 6.60
CA ALA A 109 1.46 -9.80 6.15
C ALA A 109 2.90 -9.23 6.16
N ALA A 110 3.07 -7.95 5.79
CA ALA A 110 4.34 -7.23 5.76
C ALA A 110 4.78 -6.63 7.11
N ALA A 111 3.98 -6.70 8.16
CA ALA A 111 4.23 -6.04 9.44
C ALA A 111 5.56 -6.41 10.12
N PHE A 112 6.20 -7.50 9.70
CA PHE A 112 7.54 -7.92 10.16
C PHE A 112 8.69 -7.08 9.59
N GLU A 113 8.49 -6.40 8.46
CA GLU A 113 9.52 -5.67 7.72
C GLU A 113 10.25 -4.65 8.61
N THR A 114 9.50 -3.72 9.18
CA THR A 114 10.09 -2.64 10.00
C THR A 114 10.86 -3.19 11.20
N PRO A 115 10.33 -4.09 12.05
CA PRO A 115 11.09 -4.70 13.14
C PRO A 115 12.35 -5.42 12.68
N GLU A 116 12.29 -6.19 11.60
CA GLU A 116 13.46 -6.92 11.10
C GLU A 116 14.52 -5.95 10.55
N LEU A 117 14.16 -4.95 9.75
CA LEU A 117 15.11 -3.95 9.26
C LEU A 117 15.76 -3.14 10.42
N LEU A 118 15.02 -2.86 11.48
CA LEU A 118 15.55 -2.20 12.68
C LEU A 118 16.49 -3.11 13.48
N ALA A 119 16.29 -4.42 13.45
CA ALA A 119 17.14 -5.38 14.15
C ALA A 119 18.50 -5.62 13.45
N ILE A 120 18.62 -5.33 12.15
CA ILE A 120 19.88 -5.46 11.40
C ILE A 120 20.90 -4.45 11.94
N ASP A 121 22.04 -4.91 12.46
CA ASP A 121 23.14 -4.03 12.86
C ASP A 121 23.91 -3.48 11.65
N ASP A 122 24.80 -2.52 11.89
CA ASP A 122 25.53 -1.84 10.81
C ASP A 122 26.55 -2.76 10.12
N GLU A 123 27.16 -3.69 10.85
CA GLU A 123 28.11 -4.66 10.27
C GLU A 123 27.37 -5.61 9.32
N THR A 124 26.26 -6.17 9.77
CA THR A 124 25.39 -7.02 8.95
C THR A 124 24.89 -6.27 7.72
N LEU A 125 24.39 -5.04 7.89
CA LEU A 125 23.89 -4.25 6.77
C LEU A 125 24.98 -3.96 5.72
N ASN A 126 26.20 -3.62 6.14
CA ASN A 126 27.33 -3.43 5.23
C ASN A 126 27.69 -4.70 4.48
N ARG A 127 27.61 -5.86 5.13
CA ARG A 127 27.80 -7.16 4.49
C ARG A 127 26.72 -7.40 3.42
N LEU A 128 25.44 -7.15 3.74
CA LEU A 128 24.33 -7.31 2.79
C LEU A 128 24.49 -6.43 1.54
N TYR A 129 24.93 -5.17 1.70
CA TYR A 129 25.26 -4.30 0.56
C TYR A 129 26.42 -4.83 -0.28
N ALA A 130 27.44 -5.42 0.36
CA ALA A 130 28.58 -6.01 -0.36
C ALA A 130 28.17 -7.27 -1.14
N GLU A 131 27.26 -8.08 -0.58
CA GLU A 131 26.73 -9.30 -1.22
C GLU A 131 25.80 -8.99 -2.41
N ALA A 132 25.00 -7.90 -2.31
CA ALA A 132 24.05 -7.49 -3.35
C ALA A 132 24.14 -5.97 -3.59
N PRO A 133 25.05 -5.50 -4.46
CA PRO A 133 25.26 -4.06 -4.70
C PRO A 133 24.01 -3.32 -5.17
N GLU A 134 23.05 -4.00 -5.80
CA GLU A 134 21.78 -3.39 -6.25
C GLU A 134 20.88 -2.93 -5.08
N LEU A 135 21.14 -3.38 -3.85
CA LEU A 135 20.50 -2.85 -2.64
C LEU A 135 20.74 -1.34 -2.44
N GLU A 136 21.78 -0.78 -3.09
CA GLU A 136 22.00 0.66 -3.10
C GLU A 136 20.77 1.44 -3.62
N ASN A 137 20.00 0.87 -4.52
CA ASN A 137 18.77 1.48 -5.03
C ASN A 137 17.71 1.68 -3.91
N TYR A 138 17.77 0.87 -2.86
CA TYR A 138 16.85 0.88 -1.72
C TYR A 138 17.46 1.52 -0.47
N ARG A 139 18.71 2.02 -0.55
CA ARG A 139 19.42 2.62 0.60
C ARG A 139 18.56 3.69 1.30
N LEU A 140 17.95 4.59 0.55
CA LEU A 140 17.14 5.66 1.13
C LEU A 140 15.93 5.10 1.91
N CYS A 141 15.30 4.04 1.42
CA CYS A 141 14.19 3.37 2.10
C CYS A 141 14.66 2.75 3.41
N ILE A 142 15.72 1.97 3.37
CA ILE A 142 16.35 1.32 4.54
C ILE A 142 16.76 2.39 5.57
N ASP A 143 17.43 3.44 5.16
CA ASP A 143 17.89 4.52 6.04
C ASP A 143 16.72 5.25 6.70
N ARG A 144 15.61 5.48 5.98
CA ARG A 144 14.39 6.10 6.55
C ARG A 144 13.79 5.24 7.66
N VAL A 145 13.72 3.93 7.46
CA VAL A 145 13.25 3.01 8.50
C VAL A 145 14.20 3.06 9.69
N ARG A 146 15.51 2.95 9.46
CA ARG A 146 16.53 2.89 10.52
C ARG A 146 16.65 4.19 11.34
N ARG A 147 16.42 5.36 10.74
CA ARG A 147 16.37 6.65 11.48
C ARG A 147 15.27 6.68 12.53
N ARG A 148 14.21 5.89 12.36
CA ARG A 148 13.11 5.81 13.31
C ARG A 148 13.44 4.96 14.54
N ARG A 149 14.57 4.25 14.56
CA ARG A 149 14.97 3.34 15.65
C ARG A 149 14.87 3.98 17.03
N GLU A 150 15.31 5.24 17.16
CA GLU A 150 15.27 5.97 18.43
C GLU A 150 13.87 6.47 18.82
N HIS A 151 12.92 6.38 17.89
CA HIS A 151 11.53 6.83 18.05
C HIS A 151 10.51 5.69 18.02
N VAL A 152 10.98 4.44 17.92
CA VAL A 152 10.10 3.27 18.00
C VAL A 152 9.77 3.05 19.47
N LEU A 153 8.49 3.10 19.76
CA LEU A 153 7.97 2.85 21.09
C LEU A 153 7.99 1.34 21.39
N SER A 154 7.91 0.99 22.69
CA SER A 154 7.70 -0.42 23.06
C SER A 154 6.37 -0.92 22.52
N ASP A 155 6.23 -2.24 22.33
CA ASP A 155 4.98 -2.89 21.87
C ASP A 155 3.76 -2.43 22.68
N LYS A 156 3.95 -2.17 23.97
CA LYS A 156 2.90 -1.71 24.87
C LYS A 156 2.48 -0.26 24.59
N GLU A 157 3.44 0.60 24.29
CA GLU A 157 3.19 2.02 23.96
C GLU A 157 2.56 2.13 22.57
N GLU A 158 3.03 1.34 21.59
CA GLU A 158 2.41 1.25 20.27
C GLU A 158 0.96 0.75 20.35
N ALA A 159 0.68 -0.24 21.18
CA ALA A 159 -0.68 -0.72 21.41
C ALA A 159 -1.60 0.34 22.04
N ILE A 160 -1.07 1.17 22.95
CA ILE A 160 -1.82 2.29 23.52
C ILE A 160 -2.12 3.37 22.48
N LEU A 161 -1.13 3.71 21.63
CA LEU A 161 -1.32 4.69 20.56
C LEU A 161 -2.30 4.17 19.48
N ALA A 162 -2.21 2.90 19.12
CA ALA A 162 -3.15 2.28 18.20
C ALA A 162 -4.59 2.34 18.75
N ALA A 163 -4.79 2.06 20.03
CA ALA A 163 -6.10 2.17 20.69
C ALA A 163 -6.62 3.62 20.73
N ALA A 164 -5.72 4.62 20.76
CA ALA A 164 -6.09 6.03 20.70
C ALA A 164 -6.40 6.51 19.26
N GLY A 165 -6.05 5.73 18.24
CA GLY A 165 -6.21 6.10 16.83
C GLY A 165 -7.67 6.37 16.43
N GLU A 166 -8.62 5.58 16.92
CA GLU A 166 -10.05 5.83 16.69
C GLU A 166 -10.52 7.18 17.23
N MET A 167 -9.96 7.62 18.36
CA MET A 167 -10.26 8.95 18.92
C MET A 167 -9.62 10.07 18.10
N ALA A 168 -8.44 9.81 17.52
CA ALA A 168 -7.72 10.80 16.73
C ALA A 168 -8.39 11.06 15.37
N ALA A 169 -9.11 10.09 14.80
CA ALA A 169 -9.86 10.24 13.54
C ALA A 169 -11.18 11.00 13.71
N SER A 170 -11.72 11.09 14.93
CA SER A 170 -13.00 11.75 15.21
C SER A 170 -13.13 13.20 14.69
N PRO A 171 -12.09 14.06 14.68
CA PRO A 171 -12.20 15.39 14.12
C PRO A 171 -12.48 15.41 12.60
N ASP A 172 -11.93 14.44 11.85
CA ASP A 172 -12.12 14.35 10.41
C ASP A 172 -13.52 13.85 10.04
N ASP A 173 -14.15 13.05 10.92
CA ASP A 173 -15.51 12.54 10.75
C ASP A 173 -16.59 13.60 11.05
N ILE A 174 -16.26 14.72 11.71
CA ILE A 174 -17.19 15.77 12.11
C ILE A 174 -17.32 16.88 11.05
N TYR A 175 -16.39 16.95 10.08
CA TYR A 175 -16.36 17.92 9.00
C TYR A 175 -16.85 17.32 7.70
#